data_21b4e2a4ccdf9911a71fcced50e6e6e5
#
_entry.id   21b4e2a4ccdf9911a71fcced50e6e6e5
#
_cell.length_a   1.000
_cell.length_b   1.000
_cell.length_c   1.000
_cell.angle_alpha   90.00
_cell.angle_beta   90.00
_cell.angle_gamma   90.00
#
_symmetry.space_group_name_H-M   'P 1'
#
loop_
_entity.id
_entity.type
_entity.pdbx_description
1 polymer ?
#
loop_
_entity_poly.entity_id
_entity_poly.type
_entity_poly.pdbx_seq_one_letter_code
_entity_poly.pdbx_strand_id
1 'polypeptide(L)'
;MLNIVFIVLMTLSTIVRIASKSIAEHPQWWWDDHFAILSLLSEVPYLSLIILWLRIGLRYYPSVGFPYLFTSLFFFNGAICFTKLSAILFYARVFGLNNRVFRILLWVAGSLIAGWLVSVWISTVFQCRPIAKAWDPTLPGTCFQLYPWYVSTASLSCLIDLYVLLLPVPLIICLKRSFRRRLVVLITFFMAYSVVVMSIIRLVVIAQGDPCGSAKLICATMEYAHWAVLESAISVISINVPSGIALDPQQLTPTNP
;
A
#
# COMPACT_ATOMS: atom_id res chain seq x y z
N MET A 1 -14.07 -2.95 15.82
CA MET A 1 -14.76 -3.90 14.95
C MET A 1 -14.32 -3.75 13.48
N LEU A 2 -14.30 -2.56 12.91
CA LEU A 2 -13.94 -2.31 11.50
C LEU A 2 -12.59 -2.92 11.10
N ASN A 3 -11.52 -2.71 11.90
CA ASN A 3 -10.18 -3.23 11.61
C ASN A 3 -10.13 -4.77 11.54
N ILE A 4 -10.94 -5.47 12.34
CA ILE A 4 -11.00 -6.93 12.30
C ILE A 4 -11.65 -7.39 10.98
N VAL A 5 -12.70 -6.71 10.54
CA VAL A 5 -13.34 -7.00 9.25
C VAL A 5 -12.35 -6.83 8.10
N PHE A 6 -11.53 -5.76 8.12
CA PHE A 6 -10.49 -5.57 7.09
C PHE A 6 -9.42 -6.66 7.12
N ILE A 7 -8.95 -7.08 8.30
CA ILE A 7 -8.00 -8.21 8.41
C ILE A 7 -8.59 -9.46 7.75
N VAL A 8 -9.86 -9.79 8.05
CA VAL A 8 -10.52 -10.97 7.48
C VAL A 8 -10.66 -10.84 5.96
N LEU A 9 -11.08 -9.68 5.45
CA LEU A 9 -11.25 -9.47 4.01
C LEU A 9 -9.92 -9.55 3.25
N MET A 10 -8.86 -8.95 3.77
CA MET A 10 -7.53 -8.98 3.15
C MET A 10 -6.93 -10.38 3.18
N THR A 11 -7.01 -11.08 4.32
CA THR A 11 -6.53 -12.46 4.42
C THR A 11 -7.31 -13.38 3.48
N LEU A 12 -8.64 -13.24 3.43
CA LEU A 12 -9.48 -14.02 2.53
C LEU A 12 -9.13 -13.76 1.06
N SER A 13 -8.97 -12.49 0.66
CA SER A 13 -8.60 -12.13 -0.71
C SER A 13 -7.25 -12.71 -1.11
N THR A 14 -6.27 -12.72 -0.20
CA THR A 14 -4.95 -13.30 -0.45
C THR A 14 -5.00 -14.84 -0.48
N ILE A 15 -5.79 -15.46 0.38
CA ILE A 15 -6.02 -16.92 0.35
C ILE A 15 -6.67 -17.33 -0.98
N VAL A 16 -7.69 -16.61 -1.44
CA VAL A 16 -8.34 -16.86 -2.74
C VAL A 16 -7.29 -16.73 -3.87
N ARG A 17 -6.42 -15.72 -3.86
CA ARG A 17 -5.34 -15.58 -4.84
C ARG A 17 -4.40 -16.79 -4.83
N ILE A 18 -3.94 -17.23 -3.66
CA ILE A 18 -3.03 -18.37 -3.51
C ILE A 18 -3.73 -19.68 -3.92
N ALA A 19 -4.95 -19.91 -3.45
CA ALA A 19 -5.72 -21.10 -3.75
C ALA A 19 -6.02 -21.22 -5.25
N SER A 20 -6.42 -20.13 -5.91
CA SER A 20 -6.68 -20.11 -7.34
C SER A 20 -5.44 -20.52 -8.16
N LYS A 21 -4.23 -20.18 -7.70
CA LYS A 21 -2.98 -20.58 -8.35
C LYS A 21 -2.55 -22.00 -8.04
N SER A 22 -2.79 -22.47 -6.80
CA SER A 22 -2.43 -23.82 -6.39
C SER A 22 -3.30 -24.89 -7.06
N ILE A 23 -4.55 -24.54 -7.44
CA ILE A 23 -5.48 -25.43 -8.13
C ILE A 23 -5.20 -25.50 -9.64
N ALA A 24 -4.47 -24.53 -10.21
CA ALA A 24 -4.11 -24.56 -11.62
C ALA A 24 -3.16 -25.73 -11.93
N GLU A 25 -3.39 -26.43 -13.05
CA GLU A 25 -2.58 -27.62 -13.48
C GLU A 25 -1.09 -27.32 -13.59
N HIS A 26 -0.70 -26.06 -13.85
CA HIS A 26 0.68 -25.59 -13.90
C HIS A 26 0.82 -24.31 -13.04
N PRO A 27 1.14 -24.41 -11.73
CA PRO A 27 1.27 -23.29 -10.85
C PRO A 27 2.49 -22.43 -11.24
N GLN A 28 2.25 -21.32 -11.90
CA GLN A 28 3.31 -20.35 -12.23
C GLN A 28 3.35 -19.27 -11.15
N TRP A 29 4.27 -19.41 -10.20
CA TRP A 29 4.56 -18.37 -9.23
C TRP A 29 5.42 -17.28 -9.85
N TRP A 30 4.98 -16.05 -9.72
CA TRP A 30 5.70 -14.87 -10.17
C TRP A 30 6.05 -13.96 -9.01
N TRP A 31 6.96 -13.04 -9.22
CA TRP A 31 7.36 -12.07 -8.21
C TRP A 31 6.19 -11.23 -7.66
N ASP A 32 5.16 -10.96 -8.46
CA ASP A 32 3.94 -10.28 -8.03
C ASP A 32 3.23 -11.00 -6.87
N ASP A 33 3.31 -12.32 -6.81
CA ASP A 33 2.71 -13.14 -5.75
C ASP A 33 3.49 -13.04 -4.44
N HIS A 34 4.82 -13.06 -4.54
CA HIS A 34 5.68 -12.89 -3.36
C HIS A 34 5.48 -11.51 -2.72
N PHE A 35 5.38 -10.45 -3.52
CA PHE A 35 5.11 -9.11 -3.00
C PHE A 35 3.70 -8.97 -2.45
N ALA A 36 2.71 -9.66 -2.99
CA ALA A 36 1.36 -9.70 -2.41
C ALA A 36 1.34 -10.38 -1.03
N ILE A 37 2.10 -11.46 -0.84
CA ILE A 37 2.26 -12.13 0.45
C ILE A 37 3.01 -11.20 1.43
N LEU A 38 4.10 -10.56 1.00
CA LEU A 38 4.86 -9.63 1.83
C LEU A 38 4.00 -8.42 2.25
N SER A 39 3.12 -7.94 1.40
CA SER A 39 2.19 -6.86 1.75
C SER A 39 1.24 -7.30 2.88
N LEU A 40 0.66 -8.51 2.80
CA LEU A 40 -0.18 -9.05 3.87
C LEU A 40 0.60 -9.27 5.17
N LEU A 41 1.82 -9.81 5.07
CA LEU A 41 2.71 -10.02 6.23
C LEU A 41 3.11 -8.71 6.92
N SER A 42 3.11 -7.60 6.20
CA SER A 42 3.34 -6.25 6.76
C SER A 42 2.04 -5.66 7.30
N GLU A 43 0.92 -5.91 6.66
CA GLU A 43 -0.38 -5.32 7.02
C GLU A 43 -0.95 -5.90 8.32
N VAL A 44 -0.82 -7.21 8.54
CA VAL A 44 -1.33 -7.86 9.76
C VAL A 44 -0.67 -7.30 11.04
N PRO A 45 0.67 -7.18 11.14
CA PRO A 45 1.31 -6.49 12.26
C PRO A 45 0.90 -5.03 12.39
N TYR A 46 0.80 -4.28 11.28
CA TYR A 46 0.35 -2.89 11.30
C TYR A 46 -1.00 -2.74 11.99
N LEU A 47 -2.02 -3.49 11.55
CA LEU A 47 -3.36 -3.45 12.12
C LEU A 47 -3.40 -3.93 13.58
N SER A 48 -2.59 -4.95 13.91
CA SER A 48 -2.47 -5.45 15.28
C SER A 48 -1.91 -4.38 16.21
N LEU A 49 -0.88 -3.65 15.78
CA LEU A 49 -0.26 -2.55 16.54
C LEU A 49 -1.23 -1.37 16.71
N ILE A 50 -2.00 -1.02 15.69
CA ILE A 50 -3.04 0.01 15.80
C ILE A 50 -4.15 -0.40 16.78
N ILE A 51 -4.58 -1.66 16.76
CA ILE A 51 -5.57 -2.17 17.74
C ILE A 51 -5.01 -2.14 19.17
N LEU A 52 -3.75 -2.53 19.38
CA LEU A 52 -3.07 -2.46 20.66
C LEU A 52 -2.95 -1.02 21.14
N TRP A 53 -2.53 -0.10 20.27
CA TRP A 53 -2.47 1.32 20.59
C TRP A 53 -3.84 1.88 21.00
N LEU A 54 -4.91 1.56 20.27
CA LEU A 54 -6.27 1.98 20.60
C LEU A 54 -6.74 1.42 21.96
N ARG A 55 -6.37 0.18 22.30
CA ARG A 55 -6.80 -0.46 23.56
C ARG A 55 -5.98 -0.03 24.77
N ILE A 56 -4.66 0.07 24.63
CA ILE A 56 -3.72 0.32 25.73
C ILE A 56 -3.41 1.81 25.84
N GLY A 57 -3.01 2.45 24.73
CA GLY A 57 -2.55 3.83 24.72
C GLY A 57 -3.62 4.83 25.10
N LEU A 58 -4.88 4.61 24.69
CA LEU A 58 -5.98 5.51 25.00
C LEU A 58 -6.57 5.28 26.40
N ARG A 59 -6.52 4.05 26.90
CA ARG A 59 -7.25 3.68 28.11
C ARG A 59 -6.41 3.77 29.39
N TYR A 60 -5.10 3.51 29.30
CA TYR A 60 -4.26 3.37 30.49
C TYR A 60 -3.12 4.38 30.57
N TYR A 61 -2.29 4.51 29.53
CA TYR A 61 -1.11 5.39 29.55
C TYR A 61 -0.75 5.85 28.14
N PRO A 62 -0.86 7.16 27.83
CA PRO A 62 -0.43 7.70 26.52
C PRO A 62 1.04 7.40 26.19
N SER A 63 1.94 7.43 27.19
CA SER A 63 3.37 7.16 27.01
C SER A 63 3.67 5.74 26.52
N VAL A 64 2.87 4.76 26.93
CA VAL A 64 3.01 3.36 26.49
C VAL A 64 2.53 3.16 25.05
N GLY A 65 1.69 4.05 24.54
CA GLY A 65 1.16 3.98 23.18
C GLY A 65 2.15 4.38 22.08
N PHE A 66 3.10 5.27 22.36
CA PHE A 66 4.02 5.80 21.37
C PHE A 66 4.90 4.75 20.66
N PRO A 67 5.49 3.74 21.34
CA PRO A 67 6.23 2.68 20.69
C PRO A 67 5.42 1.90 19.66
N TYR A 68 4.13 1.65 19.93
CA TYR A 68 3.25 0.95 19.00
C TYR A 68 2.99 1.78 17.74
N LEU A 69 2.76 3.09 17.89
CA LEU A 69 2.60 4.01 16.77
C LEU A 69 3.88 4.10 15.94
N PHE A 70 5.02 4.29 16.59
CA PHE A 70 6.31 4.36 15.89
C PHE A 70 6.59 3.12 15.07
N THR A 71 6.41 1.93 15.66
CA THR A 71 6.62 0.65 14.98
C THR A 71 5.59 0.43 13.85
N SER A 72 4.34 0.87 14.04
CA SER A 72 3.29 0.73 13.03
C SER A 72 3.60 1.48 11.74
N LEU A 73 4.33 2.61 11.79
CA LEU A 73 4.73 3.38 10.61
C LEU A 73 5.62 2.58 9.66
N PHE A 74 6.53 1.73 10.18
CA PHE A 74 7.39 0.88 9.35
C PHE A 74 6.56 -0.15 8.58
N PHE A 75 5.65 -0.82 9.29
CA PHE A 75 4.80 -1.84 8.69
C PHE A 75 3.81 -1.25 7.68
N PHE A 76 3.20 -0.10 7.98
CA PHE A 76 2.32 0.61 7.07
C PHE A 76 3.02 0.99 5.76
N ASN A 77 4.15 1.67 5.84
CA ASN A 77 4.89 2.09 4.64
C ASN A 77 5.43 0.89 3.86
N GLY A 78 5.84 -0.18 4.55
CA GLY A 78 6.22 -1.45 3.93
C GLY A 78 5.06 -2.09 3.17
N ALA A 79 3.88 -2.20 3.78
CA ALA A 79 2.69 -2.75 3.15
C ALA A 79 2.29 -1.98 1.88
N ILE A 80 2.23 -0.65 1.94
CA ILE A 80 1.94 0.23 0.79
C ILE A 80 2.99 0.05 -0.33
N CYS A 81 4.27 -0.06 0.01
CA CYS A 81 5.33 -0.30 -0.97
C CYS A 81 5.16 -1.66 -1.65
N PHE A 82 4.97 -2.73 -0.89
CA PHE A 82 4.84 -4.08 -1.43
C PHE A 82 3.59 -4.24 -2.29
N THR A 83 2.47 -3.59 -1.95
CA THR A 83 1.28 -3.57 -2.82
C THR A 83 1.56 -2.88 -4.15
N LYS A 84 2.23 -1.73 -4.14
CA LYS A 84 2.62 -1.01 -5.38
C LYS A 84 3.59 -1.83 -6.23
N LEU A 85 4.58 -2.49 -5.62
CA LEU A 85 5.50 -3.39 -6.32
C LEU A 85 4.78 -4.60 -6.92
N SER A 86 3.85 -5.22 -6.20
CA SER A 86 3.02 -6.30 -6.73
C SER A 86 2.20 -5.82 -7.95
N ALA A 87 1.61 -4.61 -7.90
CA ALA A 87 0.84 -4.04 -9.00
C ALA A 87 1.67 -3.84 -10.27
N ILE A 88 2.86 -3.25 -10.18
CA ILE A 88 3.72 -3.02 -11.35
C ILE A 88 4.25 -4.34 -11.95
N LEU A 89 4.54 -5.34 -11.10
CA LEU A 89 4.96 -6.66 -11.55
C LEU A 89 3.80 -7.42 -12.21
N PHE A 90 2.57 -7.27 -11.70
CA PHE A 90 1.38 -7.77 -12.38
C PHE A 90 1.20 -7.14 -13.76
N TYR A 91 1.42 -5.84 -13.91
CA TYR A 91 1.41 -5.18 -15.23
C TYR A 91 2.50 -5.73 -16.16
N ALA A 92 3.72 -5.96 -15.64
CA ALA A 92 4.80 -6.59 -16.40
C ALA A 92 4.41 -7.97 -16.93
N ARG A 93 3.68 -8.75 -16.12
CA ARG A 93 3.18 -10.08 -16.49
C ARG A 93 2.08 -10.03 -17.54
N VAL A 94 1.08 -9.15 -17.38
CA VAL A 94 -0.09 -9.06 -18.26
C VAL A 94 0.25 -8.50 -19.64
N PHE A 95 1.06 -7.44 -19.68
CA PHE A 95 1.38 -6.73 -20.93
C PHE A 95 2.65 -7.25 -21.61
N GLY A 96 3.49 -7.99 -20.87
CA GLY A 96 4.79 -8.45 -21.36
C GLY A 96 5.84 -7.34 -21.43
N LEU A 97 7.10 -7.72 -21.54
CA LEU A 97 8.25 -6.80 -21.53
C LEU A 97 8.81 -6.50 -22.93
N ASN A 98 8.07 -6.82 -24.01
CA ASN A 98 8.54 -6.66 -25.38
C ASN A 98 8.70 -5.19 -25.79
N ASN A 99 7.86 -4.29 -25.25
CA ASN A 99 7.98 -2.86 -25.51
C ASN A 99 9.08 -2.25 -24.62
N ARG A 100 10.15 -1.75 -25.24
CA ARG A 100 11.29 -1.12 -24.53
C ARG A 100 10.83 0.07 -23.67
N VAL A 101 9.93 0.90 -24.19
CA VAL A 101 9.43 2.09 -23.46
C VAL A 101 8.69 1.65 -22.19
N PHE A 102 7.78 0.69 -22.32
CA PHE A 102 7.02 0.17 -21.19
C PHE A 102 7.93 -0.45 -20.12
N ARG A 103 8.95 -1.21 -20.55
CA ARG A 103 9.93 -1.78 -19.63
C ARG A 103 10.70 -0.70 -18.85
N ILE A 104 11.10 0.39 -19.52
CA ILE A 104 11.77 1.52 -18.86
C ILE A 104 10.82 2.17 -17.84
N LEU A 105 9.56 2.42 -18.21
CA LEU A 105 8.56 3.00 -17.31
C LEU A 105 8.32 2.13 -16.05
N LEU A 106 8.30 0.80 -16.20
CA LEU A 106 8.22 -0.12 -15.06
C LEU A 106 9.44 -0.04 -14.14
N TRP A 107 10.66 0.04 -14.70
CA TRP A 107 11.88 0.20 -13.91
C TRP A 107 11.91 1.54 -13.17
N VAL A 108 11.47 2.62 -13.83
CA VAL A 108 11.33 3.94 -13.18
C VAL A 108 10.31 3.86 -12.04
N ALA A 109 9.14 3.23 -12.25
CA ALA A 109 8.16 3.03 -11.19
C ALA A 109 8.75 2.28 -10.00
N GLY A 110 9.41 1.15 -10.24
CA GLY A 110 10.02 0.34 -9.20
C GLY A 110 11.08 1.09 -8.39
N SER A 111 11.95 1.86 -9.06
CA SER A 111 12.97 2.67 -8.39
C SER A 111 12.38 3.83 -7.59
N LEU A 112 11.32 4.48 -8.08
CA LEU A 112 10.61 5.53 -7.33
C LEU A 112 9.94 4.96 -6.07
N ILE A 113 9.28 3.80 -6.17
CA ILE A 113 8.63 3.14 -5.03
C ILE A 113 9.68 2.73 -3.98
N ALA A 114 10.78 2.09 -4.39
CA ALA A 114 11.84 1.67 -3.49
C ALA A 114 12.55 2.87 -2.85
N GLY A 115 12.87 3.90 -3.63
CA GLY A 115 13.48 5.13 -3.13
C GLY A 115 12.59 5.87 -2.12
N TRP A 116 11.28 5.93 -2.40
CA TRP A 116 10.31 6.49 -1.46
C TRP A 116 10.29 5.71 -0.14
N LEU A 117 10.23 4.37 -0.16
CA LEU A 117 10.23 3.55 1.04
C LEU A 117 11.49 3.78 1.89
N VAL A 118 12.66 3.74 1.25
CA VAL A 118 13.95 3.94 1.94
C VAL A 118 13.99 5.33 2.57
N SER A 119 13.57 6.37 1.85
CA SER A 119 13.56 7.74 2.36
C SER A 119 12.61 7.92 3.55
N VAL A 120 11.42 7.31 3.49
CA VAL A 120 10.44 7.35 4.58
C VAL A 120 10.95 6.58 5.81
N TRP A 121 11.53 5.41 5.64
CA TRP A 121 12.10 4.64 6.76
C TRP A 121 13.26 5.36 7.44
N ILE A 122 14.20 5.92 6.66
CA ILE A 122 15.31 6.70 7.20
C ILE A 122 14.79 7.93 7.96
N SER A 123 13.87 8.70 7.37
CA SER A 123 13.31 9.88 8.03
C SER A 123 12.49 9.53 9.28
N THR A 124 11.81 8.38 9.31
CA THR A 124 11.10 7.87 10.50
C THR A 124 12.09 7.55 11.63
N VAL A 125 13.22 6.90 11.34
CA VAL A 125 14.24 6.59 12.36
C VAL A 125 14.85 7.86 12.93
N PHE A 126 15.20 8.82 12.06
CA PHE A 126 15.91 10.05 12.45
C PHE A 126 14.98 11.24 12.73
N GLN A 127 13.70 10.98 12.98
CA GLN A 127 12.72 12.07 13.23
C GLN A 127 12.99 12.88 14.51
N CYS A 128 13.69 12.30 15.51
CA CYS A 128 13.99 12.97 16.78
C CYS A 128 15.47 12.86 17.16
N ARG A 129 15.94 13.82 17.94
CA ARG A 129 17.27 13.83 18.56
C ARG A 129 17.13 14.05 20.08
N PRO A 130 17.46 13.06 20.92
CA PRO A 130 17.92 11.69 20.61
C PRO A 130 16.80 10.86 19.96
N ILE A 131 17.19 9.80 19.22
CA ILE A 131 16.24 8.90 18.52
C ILE A 131 15.21 8.31 19.48
N ALA A 132 15.63 7.99 20.71
CA ALA A 132 14.76 7.45 21.77
C ALA A 132 13.54 8.33 22.10
N LYS A 133 13.63 9.65 21.86
CA LYS A 133 12.51 10.57 22.05
C LYS A 133 11.32 10.29 21.13
N ALA A 134 11.51 9.56 20.03
CA ALA A 134 10.44 9.22 19.11
C ALA A 134 9.38 8.29 19.74
N TRP A 135 9.79 7.47 20.71
CA TRP A 135 8.90 6.55 21.44
C TRP A 135 8.81 6.86 22.93
N ASP A 136 9.69 7.70 23.47
CA ASP A 136 9.65 8.18 24.86
C ASP A 136 9.63 9.72 24.89
N PRO A 137 8.43 10.34 24.94
CA PRO A 137 8.27 11.79 24.97
C PRO A 137 8.86 12.47 26.21
N THR A 138 9.15 11.71 27.29
CA THR A 138 9.68 12.26 28.53
C THR A 138 11.14 12.70 28.42
N LEU A 139 11.85 12.17 27.42
CA LEU A 139 13.26 12.50 27.19
C LEU A 139 13.44 13.94 26.67
N PRO A 140 14.44 14.67 27.19
CA PRO A 140 14.78 15.99 26.65
C PRO A 140 15.36 15.86 25.25
N GLY A 141 14.96 16.74 24.31
CA GLY A 141 15.45 16.71 22.93
C GLY A 141 14.52 17.46 21.98
N THR A 142 14.81 17.38 20.68
CA THR A 142 14.03 18.03 19.62
C THR A 142 13.64 17.01 18.57
N CYS A 143 12.43 17.14 18.01
CA CYS A 143 11.98 16.40 16.84
C CYS A 143 11.70 17.36 15.70
N PHE A 144 11.80 16.92 14.44
CA PHE A 144 11.39 17.76 13.33
C PHE A 144 9.85 17.92 13.30
N GLN A 145 9.36 18.86 12.53
CA GLN A 145 7.94 19.12 12.40
C GLN A 145 7.26 17.95 11.69
N LEU A 146 6.46 17.18 12.43
CA LEU A 146 5.80 15.96 11.92
C LEU A 146 4.74 16.27 10.85
N TYR A 147 4.00 17.38 11.01
CA TYR A 147 2.94 17.74 10.07
C TYR A 147 3.43 17.92 8.63
N PRO A 148 4.41 18.79 8.32
CA PRO A 148 4.94 18.89 6.95
C PRO A 148 5.52 17.58 6.42
N TRP A 149 6.09 16.77 7.29
CA TRP A 149 6.62 15.45 6.93
C TRP A 149 5.50 14.49 6.50
N TYR A 150 4.39 14.41 7.25
CA TYR A 150 3.24 13.59 6.85
C TYR A 150 2.62 14.07 5.54
N VAL A 151 2.45 15.39 5.35
CA VAL A 151 1.92 15.94 4.10
C VAL A 151 2.84 15.62 2.93
N SER A 152 4.15 15.79 3.06
CA SER A 152 5.10 15.54 1.97
C SER A 152 5.18 14.07 1.59
N THR A 153 5.25 13.16 2.57
CA THR A 153 5.28 11.71 2.32
C THR A 153 3.98 11.20 1.71
N ALA A 154 2.82 11.71 2.15
CA ALA A 154 1.52 11.38 1.58
C ALA A 154 1.37 11.92 0.15
N SER A 155 1.84 13.13 -0.13
CA SER A 155 1.81 13.73 -1.48
C SER A 155 2.65 12.92 -2.47
N LEU A 156 3.87 12.55 -2.08
CA LEU A 156 4.73 11.70 -2.92
C LEU A 156 4.12 10.30 -3.15
N SER A 157 3.53 9.69 -2.11
CA SER A 157 2.82 8.42 -2.25
C SER A 157 1.67 8.52 -3.25
N CYS A 158 0.86 9.58 -3.17
CA CYS A 158 -0.26 9.83 -4.07
C CYS A 158 0.21 10.05 -5.52
N LEU A 159 1.30 10.79 -5.73
CA LEU A 159 1.89 10.97 -7.07
C LEU A 159 2.38 9.64 -7.66
N ILE A 160 2.97 8.77 -6.85
CA ILE A 160 3.39 7.43 -7.27
C ILE A 160 2.15 6.59 -7.64
N ASP A 161 1.05 6.66 -6.87
CA ASP A 161 -0.20 5.94 -7.19
C ASP A 161 -0.78 6.41 -8.51
N LEU A 162 -0.80 7.72 -8.77
CA LEU A 162 -1.23 8.28 -10.04
C LEU A 162 -0.34 7.82 -11.20
N TYR A 163 0.98 7.78 -11.00
CA TYR A 163 1.91 7.28 -12.01
C TYR A 163 1.65 5.81 -12.34
N VAL A 164 1.46 4.96 -11.32
CA VAL A 164 1.16 3.53 -11.48
C VAL A 164 -0.20 3.33 -12.18
N LEU A 165 -1.22 4.15 -11.88
CA LEU A 165 -2.51 4.13 -12.55
C LEU A 165 -2.39 4.47 -14.05
N LEU A 166 -1.59 5.49 -14.40
CA LEU A 166 -1.45 5.95 -15.78
C LEU A 166 -0.60 5.02 -16.65
N LEU A 167 0.25 4.19 -16.03
CA LEU A 167 1.22 3.33 -16.71
C LEU A 167 0.58 2.36 -17.73
N PRO A 168 -0.53 1.66 -17.47
CA PRO A 168 -1.18 0.76 -18.43
C PRO A 168 -2.03 1.48 -19.48
N VAL A 169 -2.38 2.77 -19.30
CA VAL A 169 -3.32 3.48 -20.19
C VAL A 169 -2.91 3.46 -21.67
N PRO A 170 -1.67 3.80 -22.07
CA PRO A 170 -1.29 3.78 -23.49
C PRO A 170 -1.35 2.38 -24.10
N LEU A 171 -1.15 1.34 -23.30
CA LEU A 171 -1.21 -0.05 -23.74
C LEU A 171 -2.64 -0.55 -23.93
N ILE A 172 -3.57 -0.07 -23.09
CA ILE A 172 -5.00 -0.41 -23.18
C ILE A 172 -5.60 0.10 -24.49
N ILE A 173 -5.25 1.33 -24.90
CA ILE A 173 -5.77 1.97 -26.12
C ILE A 173 -5.33 1.21 -27.36
N CYS A 174 -4.11 0.65 -27.38
CA CYS A 174 -3.55 -0.10 -28.51
C CYS A 174 -3.95 -1.59 -28.55
N LEU A 175 -4.71 -2.07 -27.56
CA LEU A 175 -4.95 -3.50 -27.37
C LEU A 175 -6.14 -4.01 -28.21
N LYS A 176 -5.87 -4.55 -29.40
CA LYS A 176 -6.81 -5.40 -30.15
C LYS A 176 -6.77 -6.83 -29.60
N ARG A 177 -7.43 -7.10 -28.44
CA ARG A 177 -7.37 -8.43 -27.80
C ARG A 177 -8.75 -8.94 -27.39
N SER A 178 -8.82 -10.24 -27.01
CA SER A 178 -10.04 -10.93 -26.62
C SER A 178 -10.79 -10.24 -25.48
N PHE A 179 -12.12 -10.35 -25.45
CA PHE A 179 -13.03 -9.73 -24.47
C PHE A 179 -12.60 -10.00 -23.02
N ARG A 180 -12.17 -11.22 -22.69
CA ARG A 180 -11.74 -11.59 -21.34
C ARG A 180 -10.51 -10.79 -20.87
N ARG A 181 -9.48 -10.62 -21.71
CA ARG A 181 -8.30 -9.82 -21.36
C ARG A 181 -8.68 -8.35 -21.15
N ARG A 182 -9.58 -7.82 -21.97
CA ARG A 182 -10.09 -6.46 -21.82
C ARG A 182 -10.81 -6.29 -20.46
N LEU A 183 -11.60 -7.29 -20.05
CA LEU A 183 -12.30 -7.27 -18.76
C LEU A 183 -11.34 -7.27 -17.58
N VAL A 184 -10.31 -8.14 -17.56
CA VAL A 184 -9.29 -8.16 -16.50
C VAL A 184 -8.58 -6.82 -16.39
N VAL A 185 -8.20 -6.23 -17.52
CA VAL A 185 -7.54 -4.93 -17.54
C VAL A 185 -8.45 -3.80 -17.04
N LEU A 186 -9.73 -3.81 -17.39
CA LEU A 186 -10.70 -2.82 -16.90
C LEU A 186 -10.91 -2.96 -15.38
N ILE A 187 -11.02 -4.18 -14.86
CA ILE A 187 -11.14 -4.42 -13.41
C ILE A 187 -9.88 -3.93 -12.69
N THR A 188 -8.69 -4.26 -13.22
CA THR A 188 -7.42 -3.79 -12.65
C THR A 188 -7.34 -2.27 -12.62
N PHE A 189 -7.76 -1.61 -13.71
CA PHE A 189 -7.79 -0.15 -13.78
C PHE A 189 -8.77 0.45 -12.77
N PHE A 190 -9.97 -0.10 -12.64
CA PHE A 190 -10.95 0.35 -11.66
C PHE A 190 -10.44 0.20 -10.22
N MET A 191 -9.79 -0.94 -9.92
CA MET A 191 -9.17 -1.17 -8.60
C MET A 191 -8.02 -0.18 -8.34
N ALA A 192 -7.13 0.06 -9.30
CA ALA A 192 -6.06 1.05 -9.16
C ALA A 192 -6.62 2.48 -8.99
N TYR A 193 -7.70 2.83 -9.68
CA TYR A 193 -8.41 4.09 -9.50
C TYR A 193 -8.94 4.25 -8.07
N SER A 194 -9.53 3.21 -7.48
CA SER A 194 -10.03 3.26 -6.10
C SER A 194 -8.90 3.53 -5.10
N VAL A 195 -7.71 2.96 -5.30
CA VAL A 195 -6.52 3.24 -4.48
C VAL A 195 -6.11 4.70 -4.57
N VAL A 196 -6.05 5.28 -5.78
CA VAL A 196 -5.71 6.70 -5.98
C VAL A 196 -6.71 7.61 -5.26
N VAL A 197 -8.01 7.31 -5.36
CA VAL A 197 -9.05 8.07 -4.66
C VAL A 197 -8.83 8.04 -3.15
N MET A 198 -8.51 6.87 -2.57
CA MET A 198 -8.24 6.75 -1.13
C MET A 198 -6.96 7.49 -0.73
N SER A 199 -5.90 7.45 -1.52
CA SER A 199 -4.67 8.21 -1.29
C SER A 199 -4.91 9.73 -1.32
N ILE A 200 -5.76 10.22 -2.24
CA ILE A 200 -6.16 11.64 -2.29
C ILE A 200 -6.97 12.02 -1.04
N ILE A 201 -7.97 11.22 -0.65
CA ILE A 201 -8.78 11.49 0.55
C ILE A 201 -7.87 11.58 1.77
N ARG A 202 -6.96 10.60 1.95
CA ARG A 202 -5.99 10.64 3.06
C ARG A 202 -5.12 11.90 3.01
N LEU A 203 -4.60 12.28 1.85
CA LEU A 203 -3.81 13.50 1.70
C LEU A 203 -4.61 14.76 2.08
N VAL A 204 -5.86 14.86 1.65
CA VAL A 204 -6.75 15.99 1.98
C VAL A 204 -6.99 16.05 3.49
N VAL A 205 -7.29 14.92 4.13
CA VAL A 205 -7.50 14.86 5.59
C VAL A 205 -6.25 15.28 6.35
N ILE A 206 -5.06 14.83 5.93
CA ILE A 206 -3.80 15.26 6.54
C ILE A 206 -3.57 16.75 6.30
N ALA A 207 -3.84 17.27 5.09
CA ALA A 207 -3.59 18.67 4.71
C ALA A 207 -4.56 19.67 5.38
N GLN A 208 -5.76 19.25 5.74
CA GLN A 208 -6.72 20.09 6.47
C GLN A 208 -6.26 20.39 7.90
N GLY A 209 -5.25 19.73 8.39
CA GLY A 209 -4.67 19.95 9.71
C GLY A 209 -5.52 19.35 10.84
N ASP A 210 -5.45 19.96 12.02
CA ASP A 210 -6.04 19.40 13.24
C ASP A 210 -7.57 19.57 13.27
N PRO A 211 -8.37 18.51 13.00
CA PRO A 211 -9.84 18.60 13.03
C PRO A 211 -10.38 18.76 14.47
N CYS A 212 -9.54 18.59 15.48
CA CYS A 212 -9.96 18.50 16.88
C CYS A 212 -9.53 19.69 17.76
N GLY A 213 -8.80 20.68 17.20
CA GLY A 213 -8.25 21.82 17.91
C GLY A 213 -7.10 21.47 18.87
N SER A 214 -6.43 22.46 19.42
CA SER A 214 -5.15 22.38 20.15
C SER A 214 -5.07 21.43 21.36
N ALA A 215 -6.16 20.78 21.76
CA ALA A 215 -6.17 19.88 22.91
C ALA A 215 -5.97 18.39 22.58
N LYS A 216 -5.78 17.98 21.30
CA LYS A 216 -6.10 16.58 20.95
C LYS A 216 -5.22 15.97 19.86
N LEU A 217 -3.91 15.98 20.03
CA LEU A 217 -2.94 15.20 19.23
C LEU A 217 -3.43 13.75 19.01
N ILE A 218 -4.07 13.16 20.02
CA ILE A 218 -4.62 11.80 19.99
C ILE A 218 -5.76 11.69 18.98
N CYS A 219 -6.69 12.67 18.92
CA CYS A 219 -7.82 12.64 18.01
C CYS A 219 -7.36 12.74 16.54
N ALA A 220 -6.45 13.65 16.23
CA ALA A 220 -5.88 13.78 14.89
C ALA A 220 -5.14 12.51 14.46
N THR A 221 -4.35 11.91 15.37
CA THR A 221 -3.65 10.66 15.10
C THR A 221 -4.61 9.50 14.84
N MET A 222 -5.74 9.43 15.56
CA MET A 222 -6.79 8.43 15.31
C MET A 222 -7.41 8.55 13.93
N GLU A 223 -7.74 9.75 13.52
CA GLU A 223 -8.33 10.00 12.21
C GLU A 223 -7.36 9.65 11.08
N TYR A 224 -6.11 10.07 11.19
CA TYR A 224 -5.06 9.72 10.23
C TYR A 224 -4.83 8.20 10.16
N ALA A 225 -4.79 7.51 11.30
CA ALA A 225 -4.65 6.07 11.36
C ALA A 225 -5.87 5.35 10.73
N HIS A 226 -7.07 5.88 10.90
CA HIS A 226 -8.28 5.30 10.29
C HIS A 226 -8.23 5.35 8.76
N TRP A 227 -7.88 6.50 8.19
CA TRP A 227 -7.75 6.65 6.74
C TRP A 227 -6.58 5.83 6.17
N ALA A 228 -5.48 5.71 6.92
CA ALA A 228 -4.36 4.86 6.55
C ALA A 228 -4.74 3.37 6.50
N VAL A 229 -5.56 2.89 7.46
CA VAL A 229 -6.10 1.52 7.46
C VAL A 229 -7.01 1.28 6.25
N LEU A 230 -7.86 2.24 5.90
CA LEU A 230 -8.75 2.11 4.74
C LEU A 230 -7.95 2.05 3.43
N GLU A 231 -6.97 2.91 3.27
CA GLU A 231 -6.12 2.94 2.07
C GLU A 231 -5.34 1.63 1.90
N SER A 232 -4.68 1.17 2.97
CA SER A 232 -3.88 -0.05 2.91
C SER A 232 -4.76 -1.30 2.66
N ALA A 233 -5.93 -1.38 3.28
CA ALA A 233 -6.88 -2.47 3.06
C ALA A 233 -7.36 -2.54 1.61
N ILE A 234 -7.77 -1.40 1.05
CA ILE A 234 -8.21 -1.31 -0.35
C ILE A 234 -7.04 -1.65 -1.29
N SER A 235 -5.82 -1.20 -0.98
CA SER A 235 -4.63 -1.51 -1.77
C SER A 235 -4.35 -3.01 -1.83
N VAL A 236 -4.39 -3.72 -0.71
CA VAL A 236 -4.19 -5.19 -0.66
C VAL A 236 -5.30 -5.93 -1.42
N ILE A 237 -6.56 -5.55 -1.24
CA ILE A 237 -7.68 -6.16 -1.96
C ILE A 237 -7.54 -5.92 -3.47
N SER A 238 -7.13 -4.71 -3.87
CA SER A 238 -6.98 -4.30 -5.27
C SER A 238 -5.98 -5.13 -6.06
N ILE A 239 -4.87 -5.57 -5.44
CA ILE A 239 -3.87 -6.42 -6.12
C ILE A 239 -4.29 -7.89 -6.19
N ASN A 240 -5.18 -8.34 -5.30
CA ASN A 240 -5.61 -9.73 -5.23
C ASN A 240 -6.75 -10.04 -6.21
N VAL A 241 -7.70 -9.11 -6.39
CA VAL A 241 -8.90 -9.31 -7.23
C VAL A 241 -8.55 -9.64 -8.70
N PRO A 242 -7.71 -8.87 -9.42
CA PRO A 242 -7.38 -9.17 -10.82
C PRO A 242 -6.66 -10.51 -10.98
N SER A 243 -5.82 -10.86 -10.04
CA SER A 243 -5.05 -12.11 -10.05
C SER A 243 -5.95 -13.34 -9.83
N GLY A 244 -7.01 -13.21 -9.01
CA GLY A 244 -8.01 -14.26 -8.79
C GLY A 244 -8.90 -14.51 -10.00
N ILE A 245 -9.16 -13.48 -10.82
CA ILE A 245 -9.99 -13.58 -12.03
C ILE A 245 -9.18 -14.12 -13.23
N ALA A 246 -7.89 -13.87 -13.26
CA ALA A 246 -6.98 -14.31 -14.33
C ALA A 246 -6.62 -15.82 -14.21
N LEU A 247 -7.60 -16.67 -13.92
CA LEU A 247 -7.44 -18.09 -13.58
C LEU A 247 -6.93 -19.00 -14.72
N ASP A 248 -6.70 -18.48 -15.94
CA ASP A 248 -6.20 -19.26 -17.06
C ASP A 248 -4.79 -18.84 -17.47
N PRO A 249 -3.73 -19.55 -17.00
CA PRO A 249 -2.34 -19.23 -17.32
C PRO A 249 -2.01 -19.32 -18.82
N GLN A 250 -2.74 -20.15 -19.58
CA GLN A 250 -2.49 -20.32 -21.02
C GLN A 250 -2.91 -19.13 -21.86
N GLN A 251 -3.75 -18.24 -21.33
CA GLN A 251 -4.22 -17.06 -22.07
C GLN A 251 -3.36 -15.81 -21.86
N LEU A 252 -2.44 -15.82 -20.89
CA LEU A 252 -1.53 -14.72 -20.60
C LEU A 252 -0.18 -14.85 -21.34
N THR A 253 0.17 -16.03 -21.82
CA THR A 253 1.34 -16.19 -22.67
C THR A 253 1.02 -15.68 -24.07
N PRO A 254 1.89 -14.83 -24.67
CA PRO A 254 1.74 -14.47 -26.09
C PRO A 254 1.88 -15.76 -26.88
N THR A 255 0.81 -16.17 -27.57
CA THR A 255 0.94 -17.15 -28.67
C THR A 255 1.84 -16.47 -29.70
N ASN A 256 3.10 -16.92 -29.79
CA ASN A 256 3.93 -16.59 -30.92
C ASN A 256 3.22 -17.11 -32.19
N PRO A 257 3.04 -16.28 -33.21
CA PRO A 257 2.66 -16.73 -34.54
C PRO A 257 3.81 -17.48 -35.20
#